data_2f92da3d39594345563851d45f5573d9
#
_entry.id   2f92da3d39594345563851d45f5573d9
#
_cell.length_a   1.000
_cell.length_b   1.000
_cell.length_c   1.000
_cell.angle_alpha   90.00
_cell.angle_beta   90.00
_cell.angle_gamma   90.00
#
_symmetry.space_group_name_H-M   'P 1'
#
loop_
_entity.id
_entity.type
_entity.pdbx_description
1 polymer ?
#
loop_
_entity_poly.entity_id
_entity_poly.type
_entity_poly.pdbx_seq_one_letter_code
_entity_poly.pdbx_strand_id
1 'polypeptide(L)'
;MVPTSDHEPDSSGEAFAYRRVVLGIGNPGTEYEHTRHNAGFMVLDRLAEQVGTSFRRLERRTPDGRKLFGGRTKAHVALWEGDGDQGPSLLVKPLTYVNLSGDVAGPLLRLHGLTPDALFVVVDDLNLPLGRIRVRPSGSSGGHNGLKSISSALGSDEYPRLRLGIGRPSDVDQGVSLSSGSESTVDFVLARFQQDERKVLQSVVERCALVLREWCGGAAIETLMGHHNGWSPADEAGAAAVDRPGDPLS
;
A
#
# COMPACT_ATOMS: atom_id res chain seq x y z
N MET A 1 32.31 49.61 8.92
CA MET A 1 31.81 49.27 7.58
C MET A 1 31.92 47.75 7.48
N VAL A 2 30.86 47.03 7.81
CA VAL A 2 30.78 45.55 7.82
C VAL A 2 30.06 45.15 6.54
N PRO A 3 30.59 44.26 5.71
CA PRO A 3 29.84 43.78 4.53
C PRO A 3 28.75 42.84 4.97
N THR A 4 27.51 43.18 4.66
CA THR A 4 26.35 42.33 4.71
C THR A 4 26.51 41.28 3.62
N SER A 5 26.65 39.99 4.01
CA SER A 5 26.55 38.88 3.09
C SER A 5 25.07 38.58 2.86
N ASP A 6 24.55 39.07 1.75
CA ASP A 6 23.27 38.63 1.20
C ASP A 6 23.42 37.17 0.81
N HIS A 7 22.88 36.29 1.65
CA HIS A 7 22.63 34.90 1.27
C HIS A 7 21.34 34.88 0.42
N GLU A 8 21.53 34.93 -0.89
CA GLU A 8 20.44 34.54 -1.79
C GLU A 8 20.06 33.07 -1.52
N PRO A 9 18.77 32.75 -1.40
CA PRO A 9 18.34 31.33 -1.30
C PRO A 9 18.67 30.64 -2.63
N ASP A 10 19.47 29.58 -2.54
CA ASP A 10 19.79 28.68 -3.65
C ASP A 10 18.52 28.13 -4.28
N SER A 11 18.14 28.68 -5.43
CA SER A 11 16.98 28.25 -6.25
C SER A 11 17.30 27.01 -7.08
N SER A 12 18.14 26.09 -6.58
CA SER A 12 18.51 24.84 -7.23
C SER A 12 17.83 23.66 -6.56
N GLY A 13 16.71 23.23 -7.11
CA GLY A 13 16.18 21.90 -6.91
C GLY A 13 14.91 21.82 -6.10
N GLU A 14 13.78 22.11 -6.69
CA GLU A 14 12.52 21.45 -6.34
C GLU A 14 12.67 19.94 -6.59
N ALA A 15 13.44 19.27 -5.72
CA ALA A 15 13.32 17.84 -5.54
C ALA A 15 11.87 17.62 -5.13
N PHE A 16 11.15 16.72 -5.80
CA PHE A 16 9.79 16.32 -5.44
C PHE A 16 9.70 16.14 -3.92
N ALA A 17 9.23 17.17 -3.24
CA ALA A 17 9.18 17.23 -1.78
C ALA A 17 7.94 16.50 -1.29
N TYR A 18 7.85 15.17 -1.54
CA TYR A 18 6.84 14.37 -0.87
C TYR A 18 7.27 14.09 0.58
N ARG A 19 6.30 14.09 1.47
CA ARG A 19 6.50 13.87 2.90
C ARG A 19 6.09 12.47 3.35
N ARG A 20 5.35 11.75 2.50
CA ARG A 20 4.80 10.43 2.78
C ARG A 20 5.01 9.49 1.60
N VAL A 21 5.24 8.25 1.91
CA VAL A 21 5.39 7.18 0.93
C VAL A 21 4.39 6.08 1.24
N VAL A 22 3.56 5.73 0.27
CA VAL A 22 2.71 4.53 0.33
C VAL A 22 3.31 3.48 -0.58
N LEU A 23 3.72 2.35 -0.03
CA LEU A 23 4.33 1.25 -0.77
C LEU A 23 3.42 0.04 -0.74
N GLY A 24 2.92 -0.36 -1.92
CA GLY A 24 2.22 -1.63 -2.09
C GLY A 24 3.23 -2.76 -2.34
N ILE A 25 3.06 -3.88 -1.64
CA ILE A 25 3.85 -5.09 -1.92
C ILE A 25 3.15 -5.89 -3.02
N GLY A 26 3.95 -6.45 -3.95
CA GLY A 26 3.51 -7.29 -5.05
C GLY A 26 4.67 -7.70 -5.94
N ASN A 27 4.42 -8.63 -6.85
CA ASN A 27 5.37 -9.08 -7.89
C ASN A 27 5.12 -8.34 -9.21
N PRO A 28 6.17 -7.97 -9.95
CA PRO A 28 6.04 -7.40 -11.29
C PRO A 28 5.72 -8.48 -12.32
N GLY A 29 4.96 -8.13 -13.34
CA GLY A 29 4.60 -9.00 -14.46
C GLY A 29 3.11 -9.26 -14.53
N THR A 30 2.60 -9.41 -15.78
CA THR A 30 1.18 -9.61 -16.05
C THR A 30 0.64 -10.93 -15.52
N GLU A 31 1.51 -11.92 -15.35
CA GLU A 31 1.19 -13.21 -14.73
C GLU A 31 0.78 -13.09 -13.26
N TYR A 32 1.29 -12.08 -12.55
CA TYR A 32 0.99 -11.83 -11.13
C TYR A 32 -0.16 -10.82 -10.92
N GLU A 33 -0.60 -10.15 -11.96
CA GLU A 33 -1.77 -9.28 -11.88
C GLU A 33 -2.96 -10.07 -11.34
N HIS A 34 -3.68 -9.51 -10.38
CA HIS A 34 -4.83 -10.14 -9.73
C HIS A 34 -4.53 -11.37 -8.85
N THR A 35 -3.27 -11.72 -8.60
CA THR A 35 -2.94 -12.73 -7.58
C THR A 35 -3.11 -12.16 -6.17
N ARG A 36 -3.30 -13.04 -5.17
CA ARG A 36 -3.46 -12.61 -3.77
C ARG A 36 -2.24 -11.83 -3.27
N HIS A 37 -1.05 -12.21 -3.69
CA HIS A 37 0.20 -11.53 -3.32
C HIS A 37 0.36 -10.13 -3.94
N ASN A 38 -0.46 -9.78 -4.93
CA ASN A 38 -0.52 -8.45 -5.53
C ASN A 38 -1.64 -7.57 -4.94
N ALA A 39 -2.27 -7.98 -3.85
CA ALA A 39 -3.32 -7.18 -3.20
C ALA A 39 -2.84 -5.75 -2.85
N GLY A 40 -1.56 -5.59 -2.44
CA GLY A 40 -0.97 -4.28 -2.22
C GLY A 40 -0.95 -3.40 -3.47
N PHE A 41 -0.65 -3.97 -4.63
CA PHE A 41 -0.69 -3.24 -5.92
C PHE A 41 -2.11 -2.85 -6.30
N MET A 42 -3.09 -3.75 -6.11
CA MET A 42 -4.50 -3.47 -6.41
C MET A 42 -5.02 -2.28 -5.59
N VAL A 43 -4.67 -2.20 -4.31
CA VAL A 43 -5.04 -1.07 -3.46
C VAL A 43 -4.43 0.24 -3.96
N LEU A 44 -3.15 0.22 -4.36
CA LEU A 44 -2.50 1.42 -4.88
C LEU A 44 -3.06 1.85 -6.23
N ASP A 45 -3.42 0.91 -7.10
CA ASP A 45 -4.08 1.23 -8.37
C ASP A 45 -5.43 1.91 -8.13
N ARG A 46 -6.21 1.39 -7.17
CA ARG A 46 -7.49 2.00 -6.80
C ARG A 46 -7.32 3.38 -6.19
N LEU A 47 -6.36 3.55 -5.29
CA LEU A 47 -6.06 4.86 -4.71
C LEU A 47 -5.66 5.87 -5.81
N ALA A 48 -4.75 5.48 -6.72
CA ALA A 48 -4.32 6.34 -7.81
C ALA A 48 -5.49 6.79 -8.70
N GLU A 49 -6.41 5.87 -9.03
CA GLU A 49 -7.63 6.17 -9.76
C GLU A 49 -8.51 7.18 -9.01
N GLN A 50 -8.76 6.98 -7.71
CA GLN A 50 -9.60 7.87 -6.89
C GLN A 50 -9.04 9.29 -6.78
N VAL A 51 -7.71 9.44 -6.74
CA VAL A 51 -7.05 10.75 -6.60
C VAL A 51 -6.60 11.36 -7.93
N GLY A 52 -6.97 10.74 -9.06
CA GLY A 52 -6.72 11.26 -10.40
C GLY A 52 -5.25 11.26 -10.82
N THR A 53 -4.42 10.37 -10.26
CA THR A 53 -3.01 10.22 -10.66
C THR A 53 -2.78 8.89 -11.38
N SER A 54 -1.61 8.74 -11.99
CA SER A 54 -1.26 7.53 -12.72
C SER A 54 0.18 7.09 -12.45
N PHE A 55 0.39 5.77 -12.45
CA PHE A 55 1.71 5.19 -12.29
C PHE A 55 2.56 5.36 -13.55
N ARG A 56 3.80 5.81 -13.34
CA ARG A 56 4.84 5.86 -14.35
C ARG A 56 6.10 5.16 -13.85
N ARG A 57 6.92 4.71 -14.76
CA ARG A 57 8.20 4.13 -14.38
C ARG A 57 9.07 5.20 -13.71
N LEU A 58 9.62 4.86 -12.56
CA LEU A 58 10.54 5.74 -11.86
C LEU A 58 11.80 5.94 -12.71
N GLU A 59 12.12 7.19 -13.03
CA GLU A 59 13.34 7.54 -13.72
C GLU A 59 14.55 7.41 -12.77
N ARG A 60 15.68 6.98 -13.32
CA ARG A 60 16.91 6.76 -12.54
C ARG A 60 17.59 8.06 -12.14
N ARG A 61 17.20 9.18 -12.75
CA ARG A 61 17.79 10.50 -12.54
C ARG A 61 16.71 11.56 -12.45
N THR A 62 16.96 12.57 -11.65
CA THR A 62 16.22 13.83 -11.68
C THR A 62 16.52 14.58 -12.99
N PRO A 63 15.70 15.56 -13.38
CA PRO A 63 15.99 16.42 -14.54
C PRO A 63 17.36 17.09 -14.49
N ASP A 64 17.89 17.40 -13.29
CA ASP A 64 19.23 17.95 -13.05
C ASP A 64 20.34 16.89 -13.05
N GLY A 65 20.02 15.62 -13.38
CA GLY A 65 20.99 14.55 -13.57
C GLY A 65 21.42 13.80 -12.30
N ARG A 66 20.90 14.13 -11.11
CA ARG A 66 21.20 13.39 -9.87
C ARG A 66 20.63 11.98 -9.94
N LYS A 67 21.34 11.00 -9.43
CA LYS A 67 20.84 9.62 -9.34
C LYS A 67 19.77 9.55 -8.26
N LEU A 68 18.54 9.28 -8.66
CA LEU A 68 17.43 9.04 -7.73
C LEU A 68 17.55 7.69 -7.00
N PHE A 69 18.29 6.73 -7.59
CA PHE A 69 18.50 5.40 -7.03
C PHE A 69 19.83 4.80 -7.46
N GLY A 70 20.43 3.98 -6.61
CA GLY A 70 21.53 3.10 -6.98
C GLY A 70 21.12 2.17 -8.12
N GLY A 71 21.96 1.98 -9.08
CA GLY A 71 21.84 1.39 -10.43
C GLY A 71 20.78 0.34 -10.78
N ARG A 72 20.01 -0.22 -9.85
CA ARG A 72 19.04 -1.30 -10.11
C ARG A 72 17.65 -1.08 -9.51
N THR A 73 17.39 -0.01 -8.74
CA THR A 73 16.07 0.24 -8.17
C THR A 73 15.06 0.49 -9.28
N LYS A 74 14.06 -0.36 -9.35
CA LYS A 74 12.98 -0.29 -10.33
C LYS A 74 11.66 -0.21 -9.59
N ALA A 75 10.89 0.84 -9.86
CA ALA A 75 9.56 0.99 -9.32
C ALA A 75 8.64 1.68 -10.35
N HIS A 76 7.36 1.45 -10.26
CA HIS A 76 6.35 2.38 -10.75
C HIS A 76 5.96 3.31 -9.62
N VAL A 77 5.87 4.60 -9.92
CA VAL A 77 5.50 5.64 -8.97
C VAL A 77 4.39 6.52 -9.51
N ALA A 78 3.54 6.98 -8.61
CA ALA A 78 2.55 8.02 -8.89
C ALA A 78 2.65 9.08 -7.79
N LEU A 79 2.70 10.34 -8.17
CA LEU A 79 2.68 11.47 -7.24
C LEU A 79 1.23 11.90 -7.06
N TRP A 80 0.84 12.07 -5.82
CA TRP A 80 -0.42 12.68 -5.44
C TRP A 80 -0.14 13.92 -4.63
N GLU A 81 -0.62 15.08 -5.11
CA GLU A 81 -0.38 16.38 -4.48
C GLU A 81 -1.07 16.53 -3.11
N GLY A 82 -2.01 15.62 -2.81
CA GLY A 82 -2.77 15.62 -1.56
C GLY A 82 -4.06 16.46 -1.63
N ASP A 83 -4.96 16.20 -0.69
CA ASP A 83 -6.24 16.93 -0.56
C ASP A 83 -6.17 18.04 0.50
N GLY A 84 -4.98 18.50 0.89
CA GLY A 84 -4.82 19.51 1.95
C GLY A 84 -3.36 19.88 2.25
N ASP A 85 -3.12 20.45 3.43
CA ASP A 85 -1.85 21.06 3.83
C ASP A 85 -0.70 20.08 4.15
N GLN A 86 -0.94 18.77 4.02
CA GLN A 86 0.07 17.75 4.39
C GLN A 86 1.18 17.57 3.35
N GLY A 87 1.02 18.22 2.19
CA GLY A 87 1.94 18.12 1.06
C GLY A 87 1.83 16.80 0.30
N PRO A 88 2.63 16.67 -0.77
CA PRO A 88 2.55 15.52 -1.68
C PRO A 88 2.90 14.19 -1.04
N SER A 89 2.27 13.14 -1.53
CA SER A 89 2.52 11.74 -1.18
C SER A 89 2.99 10.96 -2.41
N LEU A 90 3.95 10.05 -2.23
CA LEU A 90 4.44 9.19 -3.29
C LEU A 90 3.85 7.78 -3.15
N LEU A 91 3.13 7.33 -4.16
CA LEU A 91 2.65 5.95 -4.28
C LEU A 91 3.71 5.13 -5.01
N VAL A 92 4.07 3.95 -4.49
CA VAL A 92 5.20 3.16 -4.99
C VAL A 92 4.80 1.70 -5.16
N LYS A 93 4.97 1.18 -6.38
CA LYS A 93 4.91 -0.25 -6.68
C LYS A 93 6.31 -0.73 -7.06
N PRO A 94 7.01 -1.50 -6.20
CA PRO A 94 8.30 -2.08 -6.52
C PRO A 94 8.22 -2.96 -7.79
N LEU A 95 9.20 -2.85 -8.67
CA LEU A 95 9.38 -3.76 -9.81
C LEU A 95 10.45 -4.82 -9.50
N THR A 96 10.57 -5.17 -8.23
CA THR A 96 11.32 -6.30 -7.70
C THR A 96 10.34 -7.38 -7.25
N TYR A 97 10.80 -8.61 -7.11
CA TYR A 97 9.99 -9.62 -6.42
C TYR A 97 9.74 -9.23 -4.97
N VAL A 98 8.65 -9.75 -4.39
CA VAL A 98 8.20 -9.41 -3.03
C VAL A 98 9.34 -9.48 -2.00
N ASN A 99 10.16 -10.53 -2.02
CA ASN A 99 11.28 -10.72 -1.10
C ASN A 99 12.42 -9.70 -1.24
N LEU A 100 12.37 -8.82 -2.24
CA LEU A 100 13.32 -7.74 -2.51
C LEU A 100 12.69 -6.35 -2.40
N SER A 101 11.51 -6.21 -1.79
CA SER A 101 10.81 -4.91 -1.65
C SER A 101 11.63 -3.89 -0.86
N GLY A 102 12.50 -4.34 0.03
CA GLY A 102 13.42 -3.49 0.78
C GLY A 102 14.47 -2.78 -0.09
N ASP A 103 14.83 -3.36 -1.24
CA ASP A 103 15.77 -2.75 -2.21
C ASP A 103 15.18 -1.48 -2.84
N VAL A 104 13.87 -1.28 -2.72
CA VAL A 104 13.17 -0.07 -3.13
C VAL A 104 12.93 0.83 -1.94
N ALA A 105 12.35 0.33 -0.85
CA ALA A 105 11.97 1.12 0.30
C ALA A 105 13.16 1.83 0.97
N GLY A 106 14.23 1.11 1.27
CA GLY A 106 15.38 1.65 1.97
C GLY A 106 16.11 2.79 1.21
N PRO A 107 16.52 2.59 -0.05
CA PRO A 107 17.11 3.67 -0.85
C PRO A 107 16.18 4.87 -1.03
N LEU A 108 14.85 4.63 -1.18
CA LEU A 108 13.87 5.69 -1.36
C LEU A 108 13.82 6.61 -0.14
N LEU A 109 13.66 6.06 1.06
CA LEU A 109 13.61 6.86 2.28
C LEU A 109 14.92 7.60 2.53
N ARG A 110 16.07 6.93 2.40
CA ARG A 110 17.39 7.56 2.57
C ARG A 110 17.64 8.71 1.62
N LEU A 111 17.24 8.56 0.36
CA LEU A 111 17.44 9.61 -0.65
C LEU A 111 16.70 10.89 -0.30
N HIS A 112 15.53 10.78 0.28
CA HIS A 112 14.67 11.92 0.61
C HIS A 112 14.72 12.30 2.10
N GLY A 113 15.63 11.71 2.87
CA GLY A 113 15.78 12.01 4.30
C GLY A 113 14.55 11.67 5.13
N LEU A 114 13.74 10.70 4.69
CA LEU A 114 12.53 10.28 5.36
C LEU A 114 12.83 9.21 6.41
N THR A 115 12.12 9.29 7.52
CA THR A 115 12.11 8.30 8.60
C THR A 115 11.10 7.16 8.33
N PRO A 116 11.22 5.99 8.96
CA PRO A 116 10.32 4.87 8.70
C PRO A 116 8.83 5.15 8.93
N ASP A 117 8.48 6.07 9.83
CA ASP A 117 7.11 6.50 10.09
C ASP A 117 6.44 7.24 8.91
N ALA A 118 7.24 7.79 8.00
CA ALA A 118 6.78 8.37 6.75
C ALA A 118 6.44 7.33 5.67
N LEU A 119 6.67 6.01 5.93
CA LEU A 119 6.38 4.91 5.03
C LEU A 119 5.15 4.13 5.51
N PHE A 120 4.09 4.06 4.70
CA PHE A 120 2.96 3.16 4.94
C PHE A 120 3.00 1.99 3.96
N VAL A 121 3.13 0.78 4.47
CA VAL A 121 3.23 -0.43 3.63
C VAL A 121 1.88 -1.13 3.55
N VAL A 122 1.44 -1.44 2.34
CA VAL A 122 0.22 -2.24 2.07
C VAL A 122 0.61 -3.66 1.68
N VAL A 123 0.06 -4.64 2.39
CA VAL A 123 0.48 -6.04 2.29
C VAL A 123 -0.69 -7.01 2.48
N ASP A 124 -0.66 -8.13 1.76
CA ASP A 124 -1.54 -9.27 1.99
C ASP A 124 -1.23 -9.99 3.32
N ASP A 125 -2.25 -10.57 3.94
CA ASP A 125 -2.12 -11.30 5.20
C ASP A 125 -2.94 -12.59 5.19
N LEU A 126 -2.24 -13.72 5.23
CA LEU A 126 -2.82 -15.06 5.36
C LEU A 126 -3.51 -15.33 6.70
N ASN A 127 -3.16 -14.55 7.74
CA ASN A 127 -3.71 -14.73 9.08
C ASN A 127 -4.97 -13.88 9.33
N LEU A 128 -5.41 -13.14 8.32
CA LEU A 128 -6.67 -12.42 8.34
C LEU A 128 -7.63 -13.04 7.32
N PRO A 129 -8.88 -13.30 7.70
CA PRO A 129 -9.91 -13.71 6.75
C PRO A 129 -10.06 -12.70 5.62
N LEU A 130 -10.43 -13.15 4.42
CA LEU A 130 -10.84 -12.26 3.36
C LEU A 130 -12.02 -11.38 3.84
N GLY A 131 -12.01 -10.11 3.49
CA GLY A 131 -12.99 -9.14 3.99
C GLY A 131 -12.54 -8.40 5.26
N ARG A 132 -11.36 -8.72 5.81
CA ARG A 132 -10.82 -8.02 6.98
C ARG A 132 -9.56 -7.24 6.63
N ILE A 133 -9.41 -6.09 7.28
CA ILE A 133 -8.20 -5.27 7.19
C ILE A 133 -7.65 -5.00 8.59
N ARG A 134 -6.36 -4.68 8.66
CA ARG A 134 -5.73 -4.33 9.93
C ARG A 134 -4.64 -3.28 9.74
N VAL A 135 -4.85 -2.11 10.30
CA VAL A 135 -3.84 -1.05 10.43
C VAL A 135 -2.99 -1.33 11.67
N ARG A 136 -1.68 -1.18 11.56
CA ARG A 136 -0.71 -1.29 12.66
C ARG A 136 0.35 -0.20 12.54
N PRO A 137 0.79 0.44 13.63
CA PRO A 137 1.86 1.44 13.60
C PRO A 137 3.23 0.79 13.33
N SER A 138 3.40 -0.47 13.77
CA SER A 138 4.64 -1.22 13.71
C SER A 138 4.38 -2.73 13.87
N GLY A 139 5.44 -3.52 13.90
CA GLY A 139 5.39 -4.94 14.30
C GLY A 139 6.15 -5.88 13.37
N SER A 140 6.26 -7.14 13.79
CA SER A 140 6.99 -8.16 13.07
C SER A 140 6.42 -8.45 11.66
N SER A 141 7.23 -9.06 10.81
CA SER A 141 6.82 -9.46 9.46
C SER A 141 5.70 -10.51 9.44
N GLY A 142 5.51 -11.26 10.54
CA GLY A 142 4.54 -12.36 10.60
C GLY A 142 4.79 -13.44 9.55
N GLY A 143 6.04 -13.63 9.14
CA GLY A 143 6.43 -14.57 8.08
C GLY A 143 6.38 -13.99 6.65
N HIS A 144 5.84 -12.78 6.46
CA HIS A 144 5.73 -12.18 5.13
C HIS A 144 7.09 -11.69 4.61
N ASN A 145 7.58 -12.29 3.51
CA ASN A 145 8.92 -12.03 2.98
C ASN A 145 9.16 -10.58 2.55
N GLY A 146 8.15 -9.89 2.04
CA GLY A 146 8.25 -8.48 1.68
C GLY A 146 8.46 -7.58 2.88
N LEU A 147 7.69 -7.77 3.97
CA LEU A 147 7.89 -7.05 5.22
C LEU A 147 9.26 -7.33 5.83
N LYS A 148 9.71 -8.60 5.81
CA LYS A 148 11.05 -8.98 6.26
C LYS A 148 12.14 -8.24 5.50
N SER A 149 12.00 -8.15 4.17
CA SER A 149 12.92 -7.42 3.30
C SER A 149 12.96 -5.93 3.62
N ILE A 150 11.79 -5.30 3.80
CA ILE A 150 11.69 -3.88 4.14
C ILE A 150 12.31 -3.61 5.51
N SER A 151 11.94 -4.38 6.55
CA SER A 151 12.49 -4.22 7.90
C SER A 151 14.03 -4.37 7.90
N SER A 152 14.56 -5.33 7.15
CA SER A 152 16.01 -5.51 7.00
C SER A 152 16.69 -4.30 6.35
N ALA A 153 16.08 -3.73 5.30
CA ALA A 153 16.63 -2.59 4.57
C ALA A 153 16.57 -1.26 5.34
N LEU A 154 15.57 -1.12 6.24
CA LEU A 154 15.38 0.03 7.12
C LEU A 154 16.12 -0.10 8.45
N GLY A 155 16.49 -1.33 8.84
CA GLY A 155 17.02 -1.63 10.19
C GLY A 155 15.97 -1.44 11.29
N SER A 156 14.69 -1.44 10.95
CA SER A 156 13.57 -1.18 11.87
C SER A 156 12.29 -1.82 11.36
N ASP A 157 11.40 -2.18 12.25
CA ASP A 157 10.01 -2.56 11.97
C ASP A 157 8.98 -1.52 12.48
N GLU A 158 9.47 -0.34 12.87
CA GLU A 158 8.69 0.83 13.33
C GLU A 158 8.20 1.66 12.14
N TYR A 159 7.37 1.07 11.27
CA TYR A 159 6.70 1.75 10.17
C TYR A 159 5.23 1.31 10.08
N PRO A 160 4.30 2.22 9.73
CA PRO A 160 2.89 1.88 9.54
C PRO A 160 2.67 0.82 8.46
N ARG A 161 1.69 -0.06 8.70
CA ARG A 161 1.29 -1.07 7.73
C ARG A 161 -0.20 -1.30 7.72
N LEU A 162 -0.76 -1.47 6.53
CA LEU A 162 -2.12 -1.91 6.27
C LEU A 162 -2.06 -3.36 5.79
N ARG A 163 -2.59 -4.26 6.59
CA ARG A 163 -2.66 -5.69 6.30
C ARG A 163 -4.05 -6.00 5.75
N LEU A 164 -4.09 -6.60 4.57
CA LEU A 164 -5.30 -6.98 3.86
C LEU A 164 -5.45 -8.49 3.93
N GLY A 165 -6.53 -8.97 4.54
CA GLY A 165 -6.80 -10.39 4.67
C GLY A 165 -7.10 -11.02 3.33
N ILE A 166 -6.39 -12.11 3.05
CA ILE A 166 -6.58 -12.94 1.85
C ILE A 166 -7.09 -14.34 2.16
N GLY A 167 -7.31 -14.64 3.45
CA GLY A 167 -7.69 -15.97 3.92
C GLY A 167 -6.54 -16.98 3.88
N ARG A 168 -6.86 -18.23 4.14
CA ARG A 168 -5.93 -19.37 4.11
C ARG A 168 -6.38 -20.40 3.10
N PRO A 169 -5.50 -21.31 2.64
CA PRO A 169 -5.89 -22.44 1.81
C PRO A 169 -7.03 -23.27 2.41
N SER A 170 -7.00 -23.50 3.72
CA SER A 170 -8.05 -24.24 4.46
C SER A 170 -9.42 -23.57 4.46
N ASP A 171 -9.50 -22.27 4.24
CA ASP A 171 -10.76 -21.53 4.27
C ASP A 171 -11.53 -21.70 2.94
N VAL A 172 -10.81 -22.01 1.86
CA VAL A 172 -11.35 -22.23 0.50
C VAL A 172 -11.84 -23.67 0.32
N ASP A 173 -11.27 -24.61 1.06
CA ASP A 173 -11.55 -26.06 0.91
C ASP A 173 -12.92 -26.53 1.46
N GLN A 174 -13.72 -25.67 2.10
CA GLN A 174 -15.01 -26.09 2.65
C GLN A 174 -16.09 -26.38 1.60
N GLY A 175 -15.80 -26.27 0.32
CA GLY A 175 -16.76 -26.48 -0.77
C GLY A 175 -16.31 -27.36 -1.93
N VAL A 176 -15.04 -27.71 -2.05
CA VAL A 176 -14.51 -28.49 -3.20
C VAL A 176 -13.53 -29.54 -2.71
N SER A 177 -13.85 -30.79 -2.93
CA SER A 177 -12.94 -31.93 -2.75
C SER A 177 -11.76 -31.77 -3.71
N LEU A 178 -10.66 -31.16 -3.27
CA LEU A 178 -9.42 -31.17 -3.99
C LEU A 178 -8.68 -32.49 -3.70
N SER A 179 -8.42 -33.23 -4.76
CA SER A 179 -7.59 -34.41 -4.76
C SER A 179 -6.24 -34.13 -4.08
N SER A 180 -6.02 -34.77 -2.93
CA SER A 180 -4.76 -35.12 -2.27
C SER A 180 -3.49 -34.36 -2.72
N GLY A 181 -3.30 -33.12 -2.25
CA GLY A 181 -2.05 -32.40 -2.30
C GLY A 181 -2.25 -31.08 -1.55
N SER A 182 -1.66 -30.92 -0.36
CA SER A 182 -1.72 -29.67 0.37
C SER A 182 -1.16 -28.56 -0.52
N GLU A 183 -2.03 -27.67 -1.00
CA GLU A 183 -1.61 -26.47 -1.73
C GLU A 183 -0.59 -25.74 -0.85
N SER A 184 0.60 -25.49 -1.38
CA SER A 184 1.63 -24.80 -0.62
C SER A 184 1.18 -23.35 -0.39
N THR A 185 1.58 -22.76 0.73
CA THR A 185 1.33 -21.33 0.99
C THR A 185 1.76 -20.45 -0.19
N VAL A 186 2.81 -20.85 -0.89
CA VAL A 186 3.33 -20.13 -2.06
C VAL A 186 2.34 -20.21 -3.22
N ASP A 187 1.81 -21.40 -3.51
CA ASP A 187 0.83 -21.57 -4.60
C ASP A 187 -0.45 -20.76 -4.32
N PHE A 188 -0.91 -20.76 -3.08
CA PHE A 188 -2.10 -19.99 -2.67
C PHE A 188 -1.91 -18.48 -2.85
N VAL A 189 -0.80 -17.88 -2.39
CA VAL A 189 -0.59 -16.44 -2.54
C VAL A 189 -0.35 -16.03 -4.00
N LEU A 190 0.17 -16.92 -4.82
CA LEU A 190 0.35 -16.71 -6.26
C LEU A 190 -0.90 -17.04 -7.09
N ALA A 191 -1.92 -17.64 -6.49
CA ALA A 191 -3.20 -17.87 -7.15
C ALA A 191 -4.04 -16.57 -7.22
N ARG A 192 -4.91 -16.49 -8.22
CA ARG A 192 -5.90 -15.41 -8.36
C ARG A 192 -7.05 -15.60 -7.39
N PHE A 193 -7.71 -14.49 -7.01
CA PHE A 193 -8.97 -14.56 -6.29
C PHE A 193 -10.07 -15.23 -7.13
N GLN A 194 -10.88 -16.09 -6.51
CA GLN A 194 -12.00 -16.75 -7.14
C GLN A 194 -13.13 -15.74 -7.46
N GLN A 195 -14.09 -16.17 -8.25
CA GLN A 195 -15.14 -15.26 -8.73
C GLN A 195 -16.04 -14.73 -7.60
N ASP A 196 -16.35 -15.56 -6.63
CA ASP A 196 -17.12 -15.21 -5.42
C ASP A 196 -16.34 -14.31 -4.46
N GLU A 197 -15.01 -14.51 -4.38
CA GLU A 197 -14.11 -13.67 -3.56
C GLU A 197 -13.99 -12.24 -4.10
N ARG A 198 -14.14 -12.03 -5.42
CA ARG A 198 -13.86 -10.74 -6.07
C ARG A 198 -14.74 -9.59 -5.59
N LYS A 199 -16.00 -9.85 -5.25
CA LYS A 199 -16.90 -8.82 -4.71
C LYS A 199 -16.44 -8.34 -3.34
N VAL A 200 -16.06 -9.27 -2.49
CA VAL A 200 -15.51 -8.97 -1.17
C VAL A 200 -14.19 -8.23 -1.30
N LEU A 201 -13.29 -8.72 -2.18
CA LEU A 201 -12.02 -8.06 -2.46
C LEU A 201 -12.21 -6.61 -2.91
N GLN A 202 -13.17 -6.33 -3.79
CA GLN A 202 -13.45 -4.97 -4.25
C GLN A 202 -13.78 -4.04 -3.09
N SER A 203 -14.69 -4.42 -2.20
CA SER A 203 -15.02 -3.61 -1.02
C SER A 203 -13.81 -3.41 -0.10
N VAL A 204 -12.98 -4.45 0.07
CA VAL A 204 -11.75 -4.37 0.86
C VAL A 204 -10.75 -3.41 0.24
N VAL A 205 -10.54 -3.47 -1.07
CA VAL A 205 -9.64 -2.57 -1.82
C VAL A 205 -10.10 -1.12 -1.71
N GLU A 206 -11.41 -0.87 -1.84
CA GLU A 206 -12.00 0.46 -1.63
C GLU A 206 -11.73 0.98 -0.21
N ARG A 207 -11.96 0.13 0.79
CA ARG A 207 -11.73 0.50 2.20
C ARG A 207 -10.25 0.77 2.47
N CYS A 208 -9.35 -0.04 1.92
CA CYS A 208 -7.92 0.17 2.03
C CYS A 208 -7.47 1.49 1.38
N ALA A 209 -7.99 1.83 0.21
CA ALA A 209 -7.71 3.10 -0.45
C ALA A 209 -8.16 4.30 0.39
N LEU A 210 -9.34 4.21 1.04
CA LEU A 210 -9.83 5.24 1.97
C LEU A 210 -8.87 5.41 3.16
N VAL A 211 -8.43 4.32 3.81
CA VAL A 211 -7.45 4.36 4.91
C VAL A 211 -6.18 5.12 4.50
N LEU A 212 -5.66 4.82 3.32
CA LEU A 212 -4.43 5.45 2.82
C LEU A 212 -4.65 6.93 2.51
N ARG A 213 -5.82 7.29 1.95
CA ARG A 213 -6.18 8.67 1.67
C ARG A 213 -6.29 9.49 2.95
N GLU A 214 -6.93 8.96 3.99
CA GLU A 214 -7.01 9.59 5.31
C GLU A 214 -5.61 9.77 5.93
N TRP A 215 -4.75 8.76 5.85
CA TRP A 215 -3.38 8.87 6.35
C TRP A 215 -2.58 9.93 5.59
N CYS A 216 -2.65 9.94 4.28
CA CYS A 216 -1.98 10.96 3.47
C CYS A 216 -2.55 12.37 3.77
N GLY A 217 -3.83 12.47 4.13
CA GLY A 217 -4.47 13.69 4.61
C GLY A 217 -4.12 14.10 6.05
N GLY A 218 -3.31 13.32 6.77
CA GLY A 218 -2.81 13.66 8.10
C GLY A 218 -3.45 12.92 9.26
N ALA A 219 -4.35 11.96 9.01
CA ALA A 219 -4.93 11.17 10.07
C ALA A 219 -3.86 10.37 10.85
N ALA A 220 -3.95 10.40 12.18
CA ALA A 220 -3.07 9.62 13.04
C ALA A 220 -3.36 8.11 12.90
N ILE A 221 -2.32 7.28 13.04
CA ILE A 221 -2.46 5.82 12.91
C ILE A 221 -3.45 5.26 13.92
N GLU A 222 -3.46 5.78 15.15
CA GLU A 222 -4.39 5.36 16.21
C GLU A 222 -5.85 5.62 15.82
N THR A 223 -6.13 6.74 15.19
CA THR A 223 -7.45 7.08 14.65
C THR A 223 -7.87 6.10 13.57
N LEU A 224 -6.98 5.83 12.62
CA LEU A 224 -7.21 4.84 11.56
C LEU A 224 -7.45 3.44 12.11
N MET A 225 -6.69 3.04 13.14
CA MET A 225 -6.88 1.76 13.82
C MET A 225 -8.28 1.68 14.47
N GLY A 226 -8.72 2.74 15.14
CA GLY A 226 -10.04 2.81 15.77
C GLY A 226 -11.18 2.69 14.77
N HIS A 227 -11.07 3.39 13.63
CA HIS A 227 -12.15 3.46 12.64
C HIS A 227 -12.22 2.24 11.70
N HIS A 228 -11.06 1.59 11.43
CA HIS A 228 -11.01 0.64 10.34
C HIS A 228 -10.72 -0.82 10.75
N ASN A 229 -10.09 -1.08 11.88
CA ASN A 229 -9.71 -2.45 12.26
C ASN A 229 -10.90 -3.39 12.56
N GLY A 230 -12.05 -2.82 12.94
CA GLY A 230 -13.29 -3.58 13.17
C GLY A 230 -14.16 -3.77 11.93
N TRP A 231 -13.87 -3.04 10.85
CA TRP A 231 -14.69 -3.00 9.65
C TRP A 231 -14.75 -4.35 8.90
N SER A 232 -15.90 -4.60 8.28
CA SER A 232 -16.12 -5.68 7.31
C SER A 232 -17.08 -5.23 6.20
N PRO A 233 -17.06 -5.85 4.99
CA PRO A 233 -17.99 -5.55 3.91
C PRO A 233 -19.48 -5.70 4.28
N ALA A 234 -19.79 -6.57 5.24
CA ALA A 234 -21.16 -6.75 5.73
C ALA A 234 -21.72 -5.51 6.45
N ASP A 235 -20.84 -4.72 7.08
CA ASP A 235 -21.23 -3.52 7.81
C ASP A 235 -21.74 -2.43 6.84
N GLU A 236 -21.16 -2.34 5.63
CA GLU A 236 -21.59 -1.38 4.60
C GLU A 236 -22.90 -1.80 3.93
N ALA A 237 -23.12 -3.10 3.72
CA ALA A 237 -24.37 -3.62 3.16
C ALA A 237 -25.57 -3.32 4.07
N GLY A 238 -25.38 -3.39 5.40
CA GLY A 238 -26.38 -3.03 6.40
C GLY A 238 -26.70 -1.53 6.42
N ALA A 239 -25.69 -0.67 6.30
CA ALA A 239 -25.88 0.79 6.29
C ALA A 239 -26.64 1.27 5.04
N ALA A 240 -26.34 0.70 3.87
CA ALA A 240 -27.02 1.00 2.61
C ALA A 240 -28.49 0.54 2.57
N ALA A 241 -28.87 -0.44 3.40
CA ALA A 241 -30.25 -0.95 3.49
C ALA A 241 -31.13 -0.05 4.35
N VAL A 242 -30.58 0.72 5.29
CA VAL A 242 -31.33 1.60 6.21
C VAL A 242 -31.66 2.95 5.56
N ASP A 243 -30.92 3.36 4.54
CA ASP A 243 -31.07 4.69 3.91
C ASP A 243 -31.95 4.66 2.63
N ARG A 244 -32.82 3.65 2.47
CA ARG A 244 -33.89 3.70 1.46
C ARG A 244 -35.07 4.45 2.04
N PRO A 245 -35.39 5.68 1.52
CA PRO A 245 -36.63 6.35 1.94
C PRO A 245 -37.81 5.42 1.62
N GLY A 246 -38.62 5.15 2.64
CA GLY A 246 -39.79 4.30 2.49
C GLY A 246 -40.69 4.83 1.37
N ASP A 247 -41.11 3.94 0.48
CA ASP A 247 -42.17 4.19 -0.48
C ASP A 247 -43.41 4.65 0.30
N PRO A 248 -44.00 5.80 -0.05
CA PRO A 248 -45.28 6.16 0.56
C PRO A 248 -46.36 5.17 0.09
N LEU A 249 -46.94 4.48 1.05
CA LEU A 249 -48.09 3.60 0.82
C LEU A 249 -49.21 4.39 0.13
N SER A 250 -49.51 3.99 -1.09
CA SER A 250 -50.73 4.31 -1.80
C SER A 250 -51.89 3.47 -1.30
#